data_f451791dee43a4403a29d63e77fbd318
#
_entry.id   f451791dee43a4403a29d63e77fbd318
#
_cell.length_a   1.000
_cell.length_b   1.000
_cell.length_c   1.000
_cell.angle_alpha   90.00
_cell.angle_beta   90.00
_cell.angle_gamma   90.00
#
_symmetry.space_group_name_H-M   'P 1'
#
loop_
_entity.id
_entity.type
_entity.pdbx_description
1 polymer ?
#
loop_
_entity_poly.entity_id
_entity_poly.type
_entity_poly.pdbx_seq_one_letter_code
_entity_poly.pdbx_strand_id
1 'polypeptide(L)'
;MSYSMTSGNGSSTAIDFTCVSNWAHEDKAQVSATDFLRAVGDEEKIKKHAQHVQDQGANFLPASFSVLGAWGPAVSSWFYGLWKGKVESAKNRGESAAPIVRKMMWWRGRVSVVLMRTNAKMILSRATNQGQN
;
A
#
# COMPACT_ATOMS: atom_id res chain seq x y z
N MET A 1 -2.34 2.35 11.69
CA MET A 1 -3.42 3.33 11.42
C MET A 1 -4.40 2.70 10.46
N SER A 2 -5.65 2.57 10.86
CA SER A 2 -6.69 1.91 10.06
C SER A 2 -7.69 2.92 9.55
N TYR A 3 -8.02 2.87 8.28
CA TYR A 3 -9.03 3.71 7.65
C TYR A 3 -10.13 2.82 7.05
N SER A 4 -11.37 3.27 7.12
CA SER A 4 -12.52 2.63 6.47
C SER A 4 -12.93 3.44 5.24
N MET A 5 -13.01 2.76 4.10
CA MET A 5 -13.55 3.33 2.85
C MET A 5 -14.80 2.55 2.45
N THR A 6 -15.84 3.27 2.07
CA THR A 6 -17.03 2.67 1.46
C THR A 6 -16.90 2.65 -0.05
N SER A 7 -17.03 1.48 -0.67
CA SER A 7 -17.17 1.38 -2.12
C SER A 7 -18.61 1.62 -2.54
N GLY A 8 -18.82 2.03 -3.79
CA GLY A 8 -20.15 2.37 -4.33
C GLY A 8 -21.21 1.25 -4.27
N ASN A 9 -20.85 0.04 -3.86
CA ASN A 9 -21.76 -1.09 -3.68
C ASN A 9 -22.18 -1.33 -2.21
N GLY A 10 -21.93 -0.36 -1.33
CA GLY A 10 -22.28 -0.47 0.09
C GLY A 10 -21.37 -1.37 0.92
N SER A 11 -20.34 -2.00 0.34
CA SER A 11 -19.33 -2.74 1.09
C SER A 11 -18.25 -1.79 1.62
N SER A 12 -17.94 -1.87 2.90
CA SER A 12 -16.81 -1.15 3.49
C SER A 12 -15.53 -1.95 3.39
N THR A 13 -14.41 -1.26 3.24
CA THR A 13 -13.07 -1.87 3.23
C THR A 13 -12.24 -1.24 4.33
N ALA A 14 -11.74 -2.06 5.25
CA ALA A 14 -10.78 -1.65 6.26
C ALA A 14 -9.37 -1.75 5.68
N ILE A 15 -8.62 -0.66 5.71
CA ILE A 15 -7.25 -0.60 5.20
C ILE A 15 -6.29 -0.45 6.38
N ASP A 16 -5.33 -1.36 6.50
CA ASP A 16 -4.27 -1.29 7.50
C ASP A 16 -2.94 -0.97 6.83
N PHE A 17 -2.42 0.23 7.07
CA PHE A 17 -1.16 0.71 6.53
C PHE A 17 0.02 0.24 7.36
N THR A 18 1.02 -0.35 6.70
CA THR A 18 2.25 -0.82 7.32
C THR A 18 3.46 -0.42 6.48
N CYS A 19 4.48 0.12 7.12
CA CYS A 19 5.77 0.36 6.49
C CYS A 19 6.82 -0.58 7.09
N VAL A 20 7.49 -1.34 6.24
CA VAL A 20 8.43 -2.40 6.65
C VAL A 20 9.84 -2.03 6.25
N SER A 21 10.78 -2.17 7.18
CA SER A 21 12.20 -2.00 6.94
C SER A 21 12.86 -3.34 6.62
N ASN A 22 13.64 -3.40 5.55
CA ASN A 22 14.40 -4.59 5.18
C ASN A 22 15.47 -4.93 6.24
N TRP A 23 15.98 -3.93 6.95
CA TRP A 23 17.01 -4.13 7.99
C TRP A 23 16.51 -4.92 9.20
N ALA A 24 15.22 -4.89 9.46
CA ALA A 24 14.63 -5.67 10.55
C ALA A 24 14.44 -7.15 10.21
N HIS A 25 14.66 -7.54 8.93
CA HIS A 25 14.38 -8.87 8.41
C HIS A 25 15.47 -9.29 7.40
N GLU A 26 16.74 -9.19 7.81
CA GLU A 26 17.90 -9.50 6.96
C GLU A 26 17.87 -10.92 6.38
N ASP A 27 17.34 -11.86 7.13
CA ASP A 27 17.16 -13.26 6.71
C ASP A 27 16.23 -13.41 5.49
N LYS A 28 15.33 -12.45 5.28
CA LYS A 28 14.36 -12.43 4.18
C LYS A 28 14.74 -11.44 3.07
N ALA A 29 15.80 -10.67 3.23
CA ALA A 29 16.19 -9.61 2.31
C ALA A 29 16.74 -10.10 0.96
N GLN A 30 16.98 -11.40 0.80
CA GLN A 30 17.49 -12.01 -0.45
C GLN A 30 16.39 -12.29 -1.47
N VAL A 31 15.11 -12.08 -1.13
CA VAL A 31 13.99 -12.23 -2.05
C VAL A 31 13.63 -10.88 -2.68
N SER A 32 12.80 -10.91 -3.72
CA SER A 32 12.31 -9.67 -4.34
C SER A 32 11.58 -8.79 -3.33
N ALA A 33 11.57 -7.47 -3.55
CA ALA A 33 10.84 -6.52 -2.69
C ALA A 33 9.34 -6.88 -2.60
N THR A 34 8.74 -7.37 -3.67
CA THR A 34 7.34 -7.80 -3.71
C THR A 34 7.11 -9.03 -2.83
N ASP A 35 7.95 -10.04 -2.93
CA ASP A 35 7.83 -11.26 -2.12
C ASP A 35 8.11 -10.99 -0.64
N PHE A 36 9.06 -10.13 -0.36
CA PHE A 36 9.34 -9.67 0.99
C PHE A 36 8.11 -8.97 1.62
N LEU A 37 7.50 -8.02 0.93
CA LEU A 37 6.33 -7.32 1.42
C LEU A 37 5.09 -8.21 1.50
N ARG A 38 4.97 -9.22 0.61
CA ARG A 38 3.92 -10.23 0.71
C ARG A 38 4.05 -11.01 2.01
N ALA A 39 5.23 -11.54 2.31
CA ALA A 39 5.44 -12.40 3.48
C ALA A 39 5.40 -11.63 4.80
N VAL A 40 6.09 -10.49 4.88
CA VAL A 40 6.27 -9.73 6.15
C VAL A 40 5.15 -8.71 6.38
N GLY A 41 4.58 -8.16 5.31
CA GLY A 41 3.52 -7.17 5.39
C GLY A 41 2.12 -7.79 5.25
N ASP A 42 1.80 -8.23 4.04
CA ASP A 42 0.43 -8.62 3.68
C ASP A 42 -0.05 -9.87 4.41
N GLU A 43 0.70 -10.96 4.37
CA GLU A 43 0.28 -12.24 4.96
C GLU A 43 0.14 -12.16 6.48
N GLU A 44 1.05 -11.49 7.16
CA GLU A 44 0.96 -11.31 8.61
C GLU A 44 -0.26 -10.50 9.02
N LYS A 45 -0.58 -9.45 8.28
CA LYS A 45 -1.76 -8.61 8.54
C LYS A 45 -3.07 -9.33 8.24
N ILE A 46 -3.12 -10.06 7.14
CA ILE A 46 -4.27 -10.92 6.80
C ILE A 46 -4.51 -11.93 7.93
N LYS A 47 -3.48 -12.61 8.36
CA LYS A 47 -3.57 -13.61 9.44
C LYS A 47 -4.08 -13.02 10.75
N LYS A 48 -3.68 -11.79 11.08
CA LYS A 48 -4.08 -11.11 12.33
C LYS A 48 -5.49 -10.53 12.29
N HIS A 49 -5.91 -9.97 11.18
CA HIS A 49 -7.05 -9.04 11.14
C HIS A 49 -8.17 -9.43 10.18
N ALA A 50 -7.91 -10.23 9.12
CA ALA A 50 -8.88 -10.47 8.07
C ALA A 50 -10.18 -11.11 8.59
N GLN A 51 -10.08 -12.12 9.46
CA GLN A 51 -11.26 -12.79 10.01
C GLN A 51 -12.11 -11.84 10.85
N HIS A 52 -11.49 -11.07 11.72
CA HIS A 52 -12.21 -10.12 12.58
C HIS A 52 -12.94 -9.03 11.76
N VAL A 53 -12.29 -8.50 10.72
CA VAL A 53 -12.89 -7.51 9.82
C VAL A 53 -14.03 -8.12 9.01
N GLN A 54 -13.85 -9.36 8.52
CA GLN A 54 -14.89 -10.08 7.79
C GLN A 54 -16.12 -10.36 8.66
N ASP A 55 -15.92 -10.71 9.92
CA ASP A 55 -17.01 -10.92 10.90
C ASP A 55 -17.83 -9.63 11.13
N GLN A 56 -17.24 -8.48 10.90
CA GLN A 56 -17.92 -7.18 10.92
C GLN A 56 -18.55 -6.78 9.58
N GLY A 57 -18.53 -7.66 8.59
CA GLY A 57 -19.12 -7.42 7.28
C GLY A 57 -18.31 -6.51 6.36
N ALA A 58 -17.02 -6.30 6.64
CA ALA A 58 -16.12 -5.50 5.85
C ALA A 58 -15.06 -6.35 5.14
N ASN A 59 -14.51 -5.82 4.04
CA ASN A 59 -13.33 -6.38 3.40
C ASN A 59 -12.06 -5.87 4.09
N PHE A 60 -11.00 -6.66 4.08
CA PHE A 60 -9.71 -6.27 4.64
C PHE A 60 -8.67 -6.08 3.54
N LEU A 61 -7.97 -4.94 3.55
CA LEU A 61 -6.89 -4.65 2.62
C LEU A 61 -5.61 -4.33 3.42
N PRO A 62 -4.61 -5.22 3.42
CA PRO A 62 -3.30 -4.88 3.94
C PRO A 62 -2.57 -3.98 2.93
N ALA A 63 -2.20 -2.78 3.36
CA ALA A 63 -1.45 -1.82 2.55
C ALA A 63 -0.01 -1.75 3.05
N SER A 64 0.83 -2.67 2.61
CA SER A 64 2.23 -2.74 3.00
C SER A 64 3.13 -2.01 2.00
N PHE A 65 4.12 -1.31 2.56
CA PHE A 65 5.13 -0.57 1.81
C PHE A 65 6.50 -0.79 2.43
N SER A 66 7.55 -0.75 1.61
CA SER A 66 8.90 -0.68 2.15
C SER A 66 9.29 0.76 2.48
N VAL A 67 10.28 0.92 3.35
CA VAL A 67 10.86 2.25 3.67
C VAL A 67 11.45 2.95 2.43
N LEU A 68 11.77 2.21 1.37
CA LEU A 68 12.27 2.71 0.10
C LEU A 68 11.16 2.97 -0.94
N GLY A 69 9.91 2.90 -0.55
CA GLY A 69 8.76 3.23 -1.39
C GLY A 69 8.23 2.11 -2.29
N ALA A 70 8.68 0.87 -2.12
CA ALA A 70 8.10 -0.29 -2.81
C ALA A 70 6.70 -0.60 -2.25
N TRP A 71 5.82 -1.08 -3.11
CA TRP A 71 4.43 -1.40 -2.79
C TRP A 71 4.25 -2.90 -2.61
N GLY A 72 3.51 -3.30 -1.59
CA GLY A 72 3.09 -4.69 -1.42
C GLY A 72 2.10 -5.13 -2.49
N PRO A 73 1.98 -6.43 -2.73
CA PRO A 73 1.14 -6.96 -3.81
C PRO A 73 -0.35 -6.66 -3.62
N ALA A 74 -0.88 -6.72 -2.41
CA ALA A 74 -2.30 -6.48 -2.15
C ALA A 74 -2.71 -5.02 -2.47
N VAL A 75 -1.97 -4.03 -1.98
CA VAL A 75 -2.26 -2.61 -2.26
C VAL A 75 -1.99 -2.25 -3.71
N SER A 76 -0.98 -2.86 -4.36
CA SER A 76 -0.75 -2.70 -5.80
C SER A 76 -1.93 -3.18 -6.62
N SER A 77 -2.43 -4.38 -6.36
CA SER A 77 -3.59 -4.95 -7.07
C SER A 77 -4.84 -4.12 -6.87
N TRP A 78 -5.09 -3.67 -5.66
CA TRP A 78 -6.21 -2.79 -5.35
C TRP A 78 -6.13 -1.46 -6.11
N PHE A 79 -4.97 -0.83 -6.11
CA PHE A 79 -4.74 0.44 -6.80
C PHE A 79 -4.94 0.32 -8.32
N TYR A 80 -4.36 -0.71 -8.95
CA TYR A 80 -4.57 -0.96 -10.37
C TYR A 80 -6.02 -1.30 -10.69
N GLY A 81 -6.72 -2.01 -9.81
CA GLY A 81 -8.14 -2.30 -9.96
C GLY A 81 -9.02 -1.05 -10.03
N LEU A 82 -8.72 -0.03 -9.23
CA LEU A 82 -9.42 1.26 -9.27
C LEU A 82 -9.27 1.96 -10.64
N TRP A 83 -8.07 1.94 -11.20
CA TRP A 83 -7.79 2.61 -12.47
C TRP A 83 -8.25 1.80 -13.68
N LYS A 84 -8.26 0.48 -13.57
CA LYS A 84 -8.73 -0.42 -14.63
C LYS A 84 -10.15 -0.10 -15.06
N GLY A 85 -11.06 0.12 -14.14
CA GLY A 85 -12.44 0.52 -14.43
C GLY A 85 -12.52 1.82 -15.21
N LYS A 86 -11.69 2.82 -14.88
CA LYS A 86 -11.61 4.09 -15.62
C LYS A 86 -11.08 3.91 -17.03
N VAL A 87 -10.05 3.08 -17.21
CA VAL A 87 -9.46 2.77 -18.51
C VAL A 87 -10.49 2.06 -19.40
N GLU A 88 -11.19 1.06 -18.89
CA GLU A 88 -12.22 0.34 -19.62
C GLU A 88 -13.39 1.25 -20.02
N SER A 89 -13.83 2.13 -19.12
CA SER A 89 -14.88 3.12 -19.43
C SER A 89 -14.46 4.07 -20.55
N ALA A 90 -13.22 4.56 -20.55
CA ALA A 90 -12.70 5.41 -21.61
C ALA A 90 -12.66 4.67 -22.96
N LYS A 91 -12.18 3.43 -22.98
CA LYS A 91 -12.18 2.59 -24.18
C LYS A 91 -13.57 2.36 -24.74
N ASN A 92 -14.55 2.10 -23.88
CA ASN A 92 -15.94 1.90 -24.28
C ASN A 92 -16.57 3.16 -24.90
N ARG A 93 -16.08 4.36 -24.54
CA ARG A 93 -16.49 5.61 -25.15
C ARG A 93 -15.69 5.98 -26.41
N GLY A 94 -14.75 5.13 -26.85
CA GLY A 94 -13.86 5.41 -27.98
C GLY A 94 -12.76 6.44 -27.66
N GLU A 95 -12.51 6.72 -26.39
CA GLU A 95 -11.47 7.66 -25.93
C GLU A 95 -10.14 6.95 -25.71
N SER A 96 -9.03 7.72 -25.82
CA SER A 96 -7.71 7.22 -25.48
C SER A 96 -7.57 7.00 -23.96
N ALA A 97 -7.04 5.87 -23.55
CA ALA A 97 -6.72 5.57 -22.14
C ALA A 97 -5.39 6.19 -21.67
N ALA A 98 -4.56 6.71 -22.59
CA ALA A 98 -3.23 7.21 -22.27
C ALA A 98 -3.19 8.31 -21.18
N PRO A 99 -4.08 9.31 -21.16
CA PRO A 99 -4.10 10.30 -20.08
C PRO A 99 -4.40 9.68 -18.70
N ILE A 100 -5.27 8.68 -18.65
CA ILE A 100 -5.65 7.99 -17.41
C ILE A 100 -4.45 7.18 -16.89
N VAL A 101 -3.76 6.44 -17.75
CA VAL A 101 -2.57 5.67 -17.40
C VAL A 101 -1.45 6.58 -16.88
N ARG A 102 -1.20 7.72 -17.54
CA ARG A 102 -0.21 8.70 -17.06
C ARG A 102 -0.55 9.25 -15.68
N LYS A 103 -1.81 9.55 -15.42
CA LYS A 103 -2.28 10.04 -14.13
C LYS A 103 -2.12 8.98 -13.04
N MET A 104 -2.42 7.72 -13.35
CA MET A 104 -2.20 6.59 -12.44
C MET A 104 -0.72 6.46 -12.06
N MET A 105 0.18 6.47 -13.04
CA MET A 105 1.62 6.37 -12.80
C MET A 105 2.15 7.56 -11.99
N TRP A 106 1.65 8.75 -12.25
CA TRP A 106 1.99 9.95 -11.49
C TRP A 106 1.59 9.82 -10.01
N TRP A 107 0.37 9.37 -9.73
CA TRP A 107 -0.11 9.15 -8.36
C TRP A 107 0.71 8.08 -7.63
N ARG A 108 1.01 6.99 -8.31
CA ARG A 108 1.85 5.92 -7.73
C ARG A 108 3.23 6.45 -7.33
N GLY A 109 3.88 7.18 -8.21
CA GLY A 109 5.18 7.80 -7.93
C GLY A 109 5.10 8.81 -6.78
N ARG A 110 4.04 9.62 -6.75
CA ARG A 110 3.81 10.61 -5.70
C ARG A 110 3.67 9.97 -4.32
N VAL A 111 2.90 8.91 -4.21
CA VAL A 111 2.74 8.16 -2.95
C VAL A 111 4.09 7.60 -2.48
N SER A 112 4.86 6.98 -3.37
CA SER A 112 6.19 6.44 -3.04
C SER A 112 7.13 7.54 -2.52
N VAL A 113 7.16 8.71 -3.15
CA VAL A 113 8.00 9.84 -2.70
C VAL A 113 7.56 10.36 -1.32
N VAL A 114 6.26 10.49 -1.07
CA VAL A 114 5.74 10.92 0.22
C VAL A 114 6.12 9.92 1.32
N LEU A 115 6.01 8.63 1.05
CA LEU A 115 6.40 7.55 1.98
C LEU A 115 7.90 7.64 2.32
N MET A 116 8.76 7.74 1.31
CA MET A 116 10.21 7.86 1.53
C MET A 116 10.58 9.09 2.34
N ARG A 117 9.98 10.24 2.06
CA ARG A 117 10.20 11.49 2.80
C ARG A 117 9.74 11.38 4.25
N THR A 118 8.58 10.80 4.49
CA THR A 118 8.03 10.61 5.84
C THR A 118 8.92 9.68 6.66
N ASN A 119 9.37 8.57 6.06
CA ASN A 119 10.28 7.64 6.72
C ASN A 119 11.63 8.27 7.05
N ALA A 120 12.21 9.04 6.13
CA ALA A 120 13.46 9.77 6.37
C ALA A 120 13.31 10.76 7.54
N LYS A 121 12.22 11.51 7.61
CA LYS A 121 11.93 12.41 8.72
C LYS A 121 11.83 11.68 10.06
N MET A 122 11.16 10.53 10.10
CA MET A 122 11.04 9.72 11.31
C MET A 122 12.39 9.19 11.79
N ILE A 123 13.24 8.73 10.88
CA ILE A 123 14.59 8.24 11.20
C ILE A 123 15.45 9.38 11.76
N LEU A 124 15.46 10.53 11.13
CA LEU A 124 16.20 11.71 11.57
C LEU A 124 15.73 12.21 12.96
N SER A 125 14.42 12.25 13.18
CA SER A 125 13.84 12.65 14.46
C SER A 125 14.28 11.72 15.61
N ARG A 126 14.28 10.40 15.36
CA ARG A 126 14.74 9.41 16.36
C ARG A 126 16.24 9.57 16.66
N ALA A 127 17.07 9.74 15.64
CA ALA A 127 18.51 9.94 15.78
C ALA A 127 18.83 11.21 16.60
N THR A 128 18.11 12.32 16.36
CA THR A 128 18.26 13.57 17.10
C THR A 128 17.88 13.40 18.57
N ASN A 129 16.78 12.70 18.87
CA ASN A 129 16.33 12.47 20.25
C ASN A 129 17.28 11.56 21.03
N GLN A 130 17.94 10.61 20.40
CA GLN A 130 18.94 9.76 21.03
C GLN A 130 20.25 10.49 21.33
N GLY A 131 20.58 11.50 20.57
CA GLY A 131 21.78 12.32 20.79
C GLY A 131 21.65 13.34 21.93
N GLN A 132 20.45 13.54 22.49
CA GLN A 132 20.20 14.47 23.61
C GLN A 132 20.20 13.80 24.98
N ASN A 133 20.39 12.51 25.07
CA ASN A 133 20.54 11.73 26.30
C ASN A 133 22.02 11.32 26.48
#